data_5fdb45c616a790e0e7380bf0998dd782
#
_entry.id   5fdb45c616a790e0e7380bf0998dd782
#
_cell.length_a   1.000
_cell.length_b   1.000
_cell.length_c   1.000
_cell.angle_alpha   90.00
_cell.angle_beta   90.00
_cell.angle_gamma   90.00
#
_symmetry.space_group_name_H-M   'P 1'
#
loop_
_entity.id
_entity.type
_entity.pdbx_description
1 polymer ?
#
loop_
_entity_poly.entity_id
_entity_poly.type
_entity_poly.pdbx_seq_one_letter_code
_entity_poly.pdbx_strand_id
1 'polypeptide(L)'
;MNYLGHNEFGLNHKSWNNPINFKDTNNINYWLEQWCLFYQNILKNYQSYNSCFFIIYEELANPNYVKKLLEKINFHNDENLDLNYFKNSNKKEINIDYGENIYKSATDFYKKFKDKFTFNNSSV
;
A
#
# COMPACT_ATOMS: atom_id res chain seq x y z
N MET A 1 -13.72 11.53 -10.95
CA MET A 1 -14.18 11.34 -9.55
C MET A 1 -14.88 12.55 -8.97
N ASN A 2 -14.62 13.78 -9.44
CA ASN A 2 -15.36 14.98 -8.97
C ASN A 2 -16.88 14.90 -9.23
N TYR A 3 -17.30 14.10 -10.22
CA TYR A 3 -18.72 13.92 -10.58
C TYR A 3 -19.56 13.24 -9.49
N LEU A 4 -18.94 12.47 -8.62
CA LEU A 4 -19.64 11.75 -7.53
C LEU A 4 -19.55 12.49 -6.19
N GLY A 5 -18.99 13.70 -6.14
CA GLY A 5 -18.81 14.47 -4.91
C GLY A 5 -17.81 13.86 -3.91
N HIS A 6 -17.04 12.87 -4.32
CA HIS A 6 -15.99 12.29 -3.49
C HIS A 6 -14.77 13.20 -3.44
N ASN A 7 -14.38 13.60 -2.24
CA ASN A 7 -13.20 14.44 -2.00
C ASN A 7 -11.96 13.62 -1.60
N GLU A 8 -12.04 12.29 -1.65
CA GLU A 8 -10.93 11.42 -1.29
C GLU A 8 -9.81 11.41 -2.33
N PHE A 9 -10.14 11.72 -3.58
CA PHE A 9 -9.18 11.80 -4.68
C PHE A 9 -9.55 12.91 -5.67
N GLY A 10 -8.56 13.41 -6.39
CA GLY A 10 -8.76 14.39 -7.45
C GLY A 10 -8.51 15.83 -7.01
N LEU A 11 -8.88 16.79 -7.85
CA LEU A 11 -8.52 18.21 -7.69
C LEU A 11 -9.04 18.85 -6.40
N ASN A 12 -10.15 18.36 -5.87
CA ASN A 12 -10.80 18.89 -4.67
C ASN A 12 -10.46 18.07 -3.42
N HIS A 13 -9.43 17.22 -3.48
CA HIS A 13 -9.00 16.45 -2.32
C HIS A 13 -8.66 17.35 -1.13
N LYS A 14 -9.15 16.96 0.03
CA LYS A 14 -8.82 17.60 1.30
C LYS A 14 -8.11 16.60 2.19
N SER A 15 -6.89 16.94 2.58
CA SER A 15 -6.10 16.11 3.49
C SER A 15 -6.80 15.93 4.84
N TRP A 16 -6.76 14.72 5.38
CA TRP A 16 -7.35 14.41 6.68
C TRP A 16 -6.47 14.91 7.82
N ASN A 17 -6.66 16.18 8.25
CA ASN A 17 -6.03 16.79 9.41
C ASN A 17 -4.49 16.73 9.49
N ASN A 18 -3.82 16.48 8.37
CA ASN A 18 -2.36 16.44 8.35
C ASN A 18 -1.79 17.74 7.78
N PRO A 19 -0.75 18.30 8.38
CA PRO A 19 0.02 19.37 7.75
C PRO A 19 0.64 18.84 6.47
N ILE A 20 0.42 19.52 5.37
CA ILE A 20 0.94 19.17 4.05
C ILE A 20 1.82 20.29 3.52
N ASN A 21 2.94 19.91 2.92
CA ASN A 21 3.86 20.85 2.27
C ASN A 21 3.46 21.12 0.82
N PHE A 22 2.96 20.09 0.14
CA PHE A 22 2.48 20.19 -1.23
C PHE A 22 0.96 20.45 -1.23
N LYS A 23 0.53 21.51 -1.91
CA LYS A 23 -0.89 21.92 -1.96
C LYS A 23 -1.55 21.66 -3.30
N ASP A 24 -0.75 21.43 -4.34
CA ASP A 24 -1.25 21.21 -5.69
C ASP A 24 -1.58 19.73 -5.92
N THR A 25 -2.86 19.42 -5.96
CA THR A 25 -3.38 18.06 -6.21
C THR A 25 -3.11 17.51 -7.61
N ASN A 26 -2.64 18.35 -8.54
CA ASN A 26 -2.15 17.89 -9.85
C ASN A 26 -0.70 17.41 -9.77
N ASN A 27 0.01 17.70 -8.70
CA ASN A 27 1.41 17.33 -8.51
C ASN A 27 1.52 15.96 -7.83
N ILE A 28 2.32 15.07 -8.40
CA ILE A 28 2.56 13.74 -7.85
C ILE A 28 3.14 13.79 -6.42
N ASN A 29 3.92 14.82 -6.10
CA ASN A 29 4.51 15.00 -4.78
C ASN A 29 3.46 15.21 -3.69
N TYR A 30 2.33 15.83 -4.01
CA TYR A 30 1.19 15.91 -3.12
C TYR A 30 0.70 14.51 -2.73
N TRP A 31 0.51 13.62 -3.70
CA TRP A 31 0.01 12.27 -3.45
C TRP A 31 1.04 11.39 -2.77
N LEU A 32 2.33 11.54 -3.07
CA LEU A 32 3.40 10.85 -2.35
C LEU A 32 3.44 11.27 -0.88
N GLU A 33 3.24 12.57 -0.58
CA GLU A 33 3.16 13.07 0.79
C GLU A 33 1.94 12.50 1.51
N GLN A 34 0.75 12.51 0.89
CA GLN A 34 -0.45 11.91 1.47
C GLN A 34 -0.24 10.42 1.75
N TRP A 35 0.36 9.71 0.81
CA TRP A 35 0.69 8.29 0.95
C TRP A 35 1.63 8.06 2.15
N CYS A 36 2.71 8.82 2.24
CA CYS A 36 3.67 8.72 3.35
C CYS A 36 2.99 8.97 4.70
N LEU A 37 2.19 10.02 4.83
CA LEU A 37 1.49 10.38 6.07
C LEU A 37 0.51 9.30 6.49
N PHE A 38 -0.27 8.78 5.56
CA PHE A 38 -1.23 7.70 5.81
C PHE A 38 -0.54 6.44 6.32
N TYR A 39 0.48 5.97 5.60
CA TYR A 39 1.17 4.73 5.97
C TYR A 39 2.08 4.88 7.18
N GLN A 40 2.62 6.07 7.42
CA GLN A 40 3.32 6.37 8.67
C GLN A 40 2.41 6.21 9.88
N ASN A 41 1.18 6.70 9.79
CA ASN A 41 0.18 6.55 10.84
C ASN A 41 -0.18 5.08 11.07
N ILE A 42 -0.34 4.29 10.00
CA ILE A 42 -0.57 2.85 10.12
C ILE A 42 0.61 2.17 10.81
N LEU A 43 1.85 2.42 10.39
CA LEU A 43 3.04 1.82 11.01
C LEU A 43 3.18 2.17 12.49
N LYS A 44 2.76 3.37 12.87
CA LYS A 44 2.78 3.82 14.27
C LYS A 44 1.73 3.11 15.12
N ASN A 45 0.55 2.86 14.57
CA ASN A 45 -0.62 2.40 15.33
C ASN A 45 -1.03 0.96 15.00
N TYR A 46 -0.30 0.22 14.14
CA TYR A 46 -0.74 -1.08 13.64
C TYR A 46 -1.01 -2.11 14.75
N GLN A 47 -0.31 -2.03 15.88
CA GLN A 47 -0.51 -2.93 17.01
C GLN A 47 -1.88 -2.77 17.68
N SER A 48 -2.55 -1.63 17.51
CA SER A 48 -3.90 -1.40 18.00
C SER A 48 -4.99 -1.97 17.08
N TYR A 49 -4.61 -2.46 15.88
CA TYR A 49 -5.55 -3.02 14.91
C TYR A 49 -5.64 -4.55 15.03
N ASN A 50 -6.23 -5.02 16.13
CA ASN A 50 -6.27 -6.44 16.47
C ASN A 50 -7.01 -7.33 15.45
N SER A 51 -7.90 -6.73 14.66
CA SER A 51 -8.71 -7.43 13.65
C SER A 51 -8.27 -7.17 12.22
N CYS A 52 -7.15 -6.47 12.03
CA CYS A 52 -6.65 -6.10 10.72
C CYS A 52 -5.30 -6.74 10.46
N PHE A 53 -5.06 -7.12 9.23
CA PHE A 53 -3.74 -7.45 8.73
C PHE A 53 -3.54 -6.79 7.38
N PHE A 54 -2.30 -6.58 7.02
CA PHE A 54 -1.95 -5.84 5.81
C PHE A 54 -1.43 -6.80 4.76
N ILE A 55 -1.86 -6.58 3.53
CA ILE A 55 -1.46 -7.37 2.37
C ILE A 55 -0.56 -6.51 1.49
N ILE A 56 0.55 -7.07 1.07
CA ILE A 56 1.42 -6.45 0.08
C ILE A 56 0.92 -6.87 -1.30
N TYR A 57 0.29 -5.95 -2.01
CA TYR A 57 -0.37 -6.24 -3.29
C TYR A 57 0.58 -6.88 -4.32
N GLU A 58 1.82 -6.40 -4.40
CA GLU A 58 2.82 -6.88 -5.33
C GLU A 58 3.25 -8.33 -5.05
N GLU A 59 3.08 -8.79 -3.81
CA GLU A 59 3.38 -10.17 -3.44
C GLU A 59 2.24 -11.15 -3.78
N LEU A 60 1.06 -10.67 -4.15
CA LEU A 60 -0.06 -11.53 -4.54
C LEU A 60 0.22 -12.35 -5.82
N ALA A 61 1.18 -11.92 -6.63
CA ALA A 61 1.65 -12.71 -7.77
C ALA A 61 2.55 -13.91 -7.36
N ASN A 62 2.93 -14.00 -6.07
CA ASN A 62 3.74 -15.09 -5.53
C ASN A 62 2.83 -16.12 -4.87
N PRO A 63 2.70 -17.36 -5.43
CA PRO A 63 1.81 -18.39 -4.89
C PRO A 63 2.12 -18.77 -3.44
N ASN A 64 3.40 -18.74 -3.04
CA ASN A 64 3.79 -19.05 -1.66
C ASN A 64 3.32 -17.97 -0.68
N TYR A 65 3.31 -16.71 -1.09
CA TYR A 65 2.76 -15.61 -0.30
C TYR A 65 1.25 -15.78 -0.13
N VAL A 66 0.54 -16.07 -1.23
CA VAL A 66 -0.92 -16.30 -1.20
C VAL A 66 -1.27 -17.48 -0.31
N LYS A 67 -0.53 -18.59 -0.39
CA LYS A 67 -0.75 -19.74 0.48
C LYS A 67 -0.63 -19.38 1.95
N LYS A 68 0.43 -18.68 2.35
CA LYS A 68 0.60 -18.22 3.74
C LYS A 68 -0.49 -17.24 4.18
N LEU A 69 -0.96 -16.38 3.27
CA LEU A 69 -2.07 -15.47 3.51
C LEU A 69 -3.35 -16.26 3.84
N LEU A 70 -3.68 -17.28 3.03
CA LEU A 70 -4.85 -18.14 3.23
C LEU A 70 -4.77 -18.90 4.57
N GLU A 71 -3.60 -19.44 4.91
CA GLU A 71 -3.35 -20.07 6.20
C GLU A 71 -3.62 -19.08 7.37
N LYS A 72 -3.16 -17.83 7.22
CA LYS A 72 -3.33 -16.81 8.25
C LYS A 72 -4.79 -16.42 8.50
N ILE A 73 -5.63 -16.46 7.47
CA ILE A 73 -7.06 -16.18 7.58
C ILE A 73 -7.88 -17.45 7.90
N ASN A 74 -7.22 -18.57 8.22
CA ASN A 74 -7.84 -19.87 8.42
C ASN A 74 -8.71 -20.33 7.25
N PHE A 75 -8.35 -19.91 6.03
CA PHE A 75 -9.03 -20.35 4.83
C PHE A 75 -8.44 -21.69 4.41
N HIS A 76 -9.23 -22.76 4.58
CA HIS A 76 -8.85 -24.07 4.08
C HIS A 76 -9.12 -24.12 2.58
N ASN A 77 -8.04 -24.28 1.82
CA ASN A 77 -8.11 -24.31 0.39
C ASN A 77 -8.80 -25.60 -0.07
N ASP A 78 -9.96 -25.49 -0.69
CA ASP A 78 -10.45 -26.51 -1.57
C ASP A 78 -9.50 -26.62 -2.77
N GLU A 79 -9.19 -27.83 -3.21
CA GLU A 79 -8.17 -28.19 -4.20
C GLU A 79 -8.23 -27.42 -5.54
N ASN A 80 -9.20 -26.54 -5.72
CA ASN A 80 -9.53 -25.84 -6.97
C ASN A 80 -9.15 -24.35 -6.97
N LEU A 81 -8.47 -23.83 -5.96
CA LEU A 81 -8.10 -22.41 -5.96
C LEU A 81 -6.91 -22.16 -6.88
N ASP A 82 -7.11 -21.37 -7.93
CA ASP A 82 -6.02 -20.95 -8.80
C ASP A 82 -5.16 -19.87 -8.10
N LEU A 83 -4.05 -20.30 -7.51
CA LEU A 83 -3.09 -19.41 -6.84
C LEU A 83 -2.29 -18.53 -7.82
N ASN A 84 -2.43 -18.76 -9.13
CA ASN A 84 -1.75 -17.99 -10.17
C ASN A 84 -2.67 -16.92 -10.79
N TYR A 85 -3.79 -16.62 -10.15
CA TYR A 85 -4.76 -15.63 -10.64
C TYR A 85 -4.13 -14.23 -10.79
N PHE A 86 -3.30 -13.83 -9.85
CA PHE A 86 -2.62 -12.55 -9.90
C PHE A 86 -1.37 -12.64 -10.76
N LYS A 87 -1.34 -11.90 -11.85
CA LYS A 87 -0.16 -11.79 -12.73
C LYS A 87 0.64 -10.54 -12.37
N ASN A 88 1.95 -10.64 -12.49
CA ASN A 88 2.79 -9.44 -12.41
C ASN A 88 2.32 -8.43 -13.46
N SER A 89 1.92 -7.25 -13.02
CA SER A 89 1.65 -6.17 -13.94
C SER A 89 2.95 -5.76 -14.61
N ASN A 90 2.95 -5.66 -15.93
CA ASN A 90 4.06 -5.02 -16.66
C ASN A 90 4.16 -3.58 -16.17
N LYS A 91 5.19 -3.27 -15.39
CA LYS A 91 5.46 -1.91 -14.97
C LYS A 91 5.77 -1.10 -16.22
N LYS A 92 4.83 -0.22 -16.62
CA LYS A 92 5.14 0.81 -17.59
C LYS A 92 6.03 1.82 -16.87
N GLU A 93 7.23 2.04 -17.40
CA GLU A 93 8.04 3.18 -16.96
C GLU A 93 7.30 4.45 -17.34
N ILE A 94 6.79 5.14 -16.34
CA ILE A 94 6.16 6.44 -16.51
C ILE A 94 7.20 7.45 -16.04
N ASN A 95 7.63 8.30 -16.95
CA ASN A 95 8.56 9.39 -16.64
C ASN A 95 7.76 10.48 -15.90
N ILE A 96 7.84 10.49 -14.58
CA ILE A 96 7.15 11.45 -13.72
C ILE A 96 8.23 12.29 -13.03
N ASP A 97 8.07 13.61 -13.08
CA ASP A 97 8.89 14.53 -12.29
C ASP A 97 8.42 14.50 -10.83
N TYR A 98 9.22 13.90 -9.98
CA TYR A 98 8.99 13.81 -8.53
C TYR A 98 10.16 14.41 -7.76
N GLY A 99 9.86 14.99 -6.60
CA GLY A 99 10.90 15.50 -5.70
C GLY A 99 11.69 14.34 -5.08
N GLU A 100 13.01 14.39 -5.19
CA GLU A 100 13.89 13.30 -4.73
C GLU A 100 13.67 12.95 -3.26
N ASN A 101 13.52 13.95 -2.40
CA ASN A 101 13.36 13.74 -0.95
C ASN A 101 12.05 13.02 -0.62
N ILE A 102 10.93 13.41 -1.23
CA ILE A 102 9.64 12.78 -0.96
C ILE A 102 9.59 11.38 -1.56
N TYR A 103 10.17 11.18 -2.72
CA TYR A 103 10.27 9.86 -3.34
C TYR A 103 11.12 8.91 -2.50
N LYS A 104 12.26 9.36 -2.00
CA LYS A 104 13.10 8.58 -1.08
C LYS A 104 12.33 8.20 0.19
N SER A 105 11.63 9.16 0.79
CA SER A 105 10.79 8.89 1.96
C SER A 105 9.72 7.85 1.67
N ALA A 106 9.02 7.95 0.55
CA ALA A 106 8.00 6.98 0.14
C ALA A 106 8.61 5.58 -0.07
N THR A 107 9.77 5.51 -0.72
CA THR A 107 10.50 4.23 -0.93
C THR A 107 10.93 3.60 0.39
N ASP A 108 11.47 4.39 1.32
CA ASP A 108 11.88 3.91 2.64
C ASP A 108 10.68 3.41 3.46
N PHE A 109 9.54 4.10 3.41
CA PHE A 109 8.31 3.65 4.04
C PHE A 109 7.78 2.36 3.42
N TYR A 110 7.76 2.26 2.09
CA TYR A 110 7.32 1.06 1.40
C TYR A 110 8.19 -0.14 1.79
N LYS A 111 9.50 0.03 1.84
CA LYS A 111 10.43 -1.02 2.28
C LYS A 111 10.12 -1.48 3.71
N LYS A 112 9.96 -0.54 4.65
CA LYS A 112 9.57 -0.86 6.03
C LYS A 112 8.25 -1.62 6.11
N PHE A 113 7.26 -1.24 5.29
CA PHE A 113 5.99 -1.94 5.18
C PHE A 113 6.18 -3.37 4.68
N LYS A 114 6.91 -3.51 3.60
CA LYS A 114 7.20 -4.81 3.00
C LYS A 114 7.92 -5.72 4.00
N ASP A 115 8.97 -5.24 4.65
CA ASP A 115 9.73 -6.01 5.63
C ASP A 115 8.87 -6.44 6.83
N LYS A 116 7.91 -5.61 7.23
CA LYS A 116 7.07 -5.87 8.39
C LYS A 116 5.88 -6.79 8.10
N PHE A 117 5.25 -6.63 6.95
CA PHE A 117 3.99 -7.30 6.61
C PHE A 117 4.14 -8.41 5.55
N THR A 118 5.32 -8.59 4.98
CA THR A 118 5.63 -9.83 4.27
C THR A 118 5.75 -10.94 5.30
N PHE A 119 5.08 -12.06 5.07
CA PHE A 119 5.11 -13.24 5.95
C PHE A 119 6.51 -13.86 5.90
N ASN A 120 7.47 -13.28 6.61
CA ASN A 120 8.78 -13.86 6.78
C ASN A 120 8.70 -15.06 7.74
N ASN A 121 9.52 -16.08 7.50
CA ASN A 121 9.55 -17.36 8.20
C ASN A 121 9.99 -17.28 9.68
N SER A 122 9.74 -16.18 10.36
CA SER A 122 10.18 -15.95 11.74
C SER A 122 8.99 -15.75 12.63
N SER A 123 8.31 -16.83 12.92
CA SER A 123 7.58 -17.03 14.20
C SER A 123 7.04 -18.45 14.22
N VAL A 124 7.86 -19.38 14.53
CA VAL A 124 7.42 -20.55 15.25
C VAL A 124 7.39 -20.16 16.71
#